data_4fe60b02804f196a11079f6fe3c2e611
#
_entry.id   4fe60b02804f196a11079f6fe3c2e611
#
_cell.length_a   1.000
_cell.length_b   1.000
_cell.length_c   1.000
_cell.angle_alpha   90.00
_cell.angle_beta   90.00
_cell.angle_gamma   90.00
#
_symmetry.space_group_name_H-M   'P 1'
#
loop_
_entity.id
_entity.type
_entity.pdbx_description
1 polymer ?
#
loop_
_entity_poly.entity_id
_entity_poly.type
_entity_poly.pdbx_seq_one_letter_code
_entity_poly.pdbx_strand_id
1 'polypeptide(L)'
;MSLMDWVAGRLVGERPDWWPARAVMNDQPLLSDRWIILDSESTGLSPARDRLLSVAAVTLASASLPVAEQWYATLSPTAGAAGELAQDLGDSVLIHRLTPGLIAGGMTLREAIETMCRFVGDAPVLAFHHGHDRAFLNRAARQAGFVHLPWHWWEVSDVLALAWQGSDPRPQGLDAWLAAQGVPVLERHHAQEDAWATALLLLKALPRLVARGIDTRAKLQAAVLELRGLRRWQV
;
A
#
# COMPACT_ATOMS: atom_id res chain seq x y z
N MET A 1 32.81 20.59 -13.67
CA MET A 1 31.61 19.81 -13.46
C MET A 1 31.04 19.48 -14.82
N SER A 2 31.06 18.22 -15.22
CA SER A 2 30.63 17.72 -16.53
C SER A 2 29.12 17.82 -16.68
N LEU A 3 28.62 18.00 -17.92
CA LEU A 3 27.18 17.92 -18.24
C LEU A 3 26.59 16.57 -17.78
N MET A 4 27.39 15.50 -17.82
CA MET A 4 27.04 14.18 -17.29
C MET A 4 26.87 14.17 -15.77
N ASP A 5 27.71 14.89 -15.01
CA ASP A 5 27.57 15.00 -13.55
C ASP A 5 26.32 15.79 -13.17
N TRP A 6 25.96 16.80 -13.98
CA TRP A 6 24.74 17.59 -13.78
C TRP A 6 23.47 16.79 -14.12
N VAL A 7 23.50 15.96 -15.14
CA VAL A 7 22.39 15.06 -15.52
C VAL A 7 22.25 13.89 -14.51
N ALA A 8 23.37 13.31 -14.07
CA ALA A 8 23.37 12.24 -13.06
C ALA A 8 22.85 12.75 -11.70
N GLY A 9 23.24 13.94 -11.27
CA GLY A 9 22.74 14.56 -10.02
C GLY A 9 21.24 14.89 -10.02
N ARG A 10 20.60 15.01 -11.20
CA ARG A 10 19.15 15.24 -11.32
C ARG A 10 18.29 13.96 -11.37
N LEU A 11 18.92 12.79 -11.59
CA LEU A 11 18.24 11.49 -11.71
C LEU A 11 18.36 10.63 -10.46
N VAL A 12 19.22 11.00 -9.51
CA VAL A 12 19.42 10.26 -8.26
C VAL A 12 18.78 11.06 -7.13
N GLY A 13 17.61 10.62 -6.68
CA GLY A 13 16.97 11.19 -5.49
C GLY A 13 17.79 10.96 -4.21
N GLU A 14 17.49 11.70 -3.16
CA GLU A 14 18.12 11.55 -1.85
C GLU A 14 17.80 10.16 -1.26
N ARG A 15 18.78 9.57 -0.59
CA ARG A 15 18.63 8.37 0.23
C ARG A 15 19.21 8.67 1.62
N PRO A 16 18.43 9.28 2.50
CA PRO A 16 18.85 9.56 3.87
C PRO A 16 19.18 8.29 4.66
N ASP A 17 19.91 8.40 5.76
CA ASP A 17 20.27 7.25 6.62
C ASP A 17 19.05 6.52 7.20
N TRP A 18 17.94 7.23 7.38
CA TRP A 18 16.66 6.66 7.82
C TRP A 18 15.83 6.03 6.70
N TRP A 19 16.32 6.04 5.43
CA TRP A 19 15.59 5.44 4.32
C TRP A 19 15.42 3.93 4.52
N PRO A 20 14.19 3.40 4.36
CA PRO A 20 13.93 2.02 4.69
C PRO A 20 14.77 1.04 3.86
N ALA A 21 15.08 -0.11 4.45
CA ALA A 21 15.62 -1.25 3.73
C ALA A 21 14.49 -2.07 3.10
N ARG A 22 14.86 -2.97 2.19
CA ARG A 22 13.91 -3.94 1.65
C ARG A 22 13.71 -5.10 2.64
N ALA A 23 12.46 -5.47 2.90
CA ALA A 23 12.15 -6.62 3.72
C ALA A 23 12.83 -7.89 3.20
N VAL A 24 13.42 -8.66 4.10
CA VAL A 24 14.08 -9.93 3.77
C VAL A 24 13.04 -11.04 3.74
N MET A 25 13.07 -11.85 2.69
CA MET A 25 12.25 -13.06 2.58
C MET A 25 13.01 -14.23 3.22
N ASN A 26 12.81 -14.40 4.51
CA ASN A 26 13.47 -15.37 5.36
C ASN A 26 12.45 -16.27 6.06
N ASP A 27 12.91 -17.04 7.04
CA ASP A 27 12.08 -17.93 7.86
C ASP A 27 11.37 -17.21 9.03
N GLN A 28 11.19 -15.89 8.95
CA GLN A 28 10.39 -15.14 9.90
C GLN A 28 8.96 -15.69 9.93
N PRO A 29 8.46 -16.14 11.11
CA PRO A 29 7.12 -16.72 11.22
C PRO A 29 6.03 -15.69 10.91
N LEU A 30 5.04 -16.04 10.08
CA LEU A 30 3.99 -15.12 9.65
C LEU A 30 3.19 -14.53 10.82
N LEU A 31 2.90 -15.32 11.85
CA LEU A 31 2.07 -14.88 12.98
C LEU A 31 2.79 -13.96 13.96
N SER A 32 4.11 -14.01 14.03
CA SER A 32 4.90 -13.14 14.91
C SER A 32 5.52 -11.95 14.15
N ASP A 33 5.27 -11.88 12.88
CA ASP A 33 5.82 -10.86 12.00
C ASP A 33 5.08 -9.53 12.10
N ARG A 34 5.74 -8.47 11.61
CA ARG A 34 5.15 -7.15 11.41
C ARG A 34 4.90 -6.94 9.92
N TRP A 35 3.65 -6.69 9.59
CA TRP A 35 3.17 -6.41 8.24
C TRP A 35 2.57 -5.03 8.19
N ILE A 36 2.75 -4.32 7.10
CA ILE A 36 2.08 -3.04 6.86
C ILE A 36 1.05 -3.22 5.77
N ILE A 37 -0.18 -2.92 6.09
CA ILE A 37 -1.28 -2.85 5.15
C ILE A 37 -1.43 -1.40 4.72
N LEU A 38 -1.35 -1.17 3.41
CA LEU A 38 -1.36 0.16 2.85
C LEU A 38 -2.50 0.29 1.83
N ASP A 39 -3.12 1.46 1.83
CA ASP A 39 -4.10 1.87 0.82
C ASP A 39 -3.94 3.36 0.52
N SER A 40 -4.30 3.79 -0.70
CA SER A 40 -4.17 5.17 -1.11
C SER A 40 -5.33 5.65 -1.97
N GLU A 41 -5.71 6.93 -1.80
CA GLU A 41 -6.68 7.60 -2.65
C GLU A 41 -6.00 8.56 -3.62
N SER A 42 -6.56 8.65 -4.81
CA SER A 42 -6.04 9.50 -5.89
C SER A 42 -7.17 10.11 -6.72
N THR A 43 -6.87 11.15 -7.49
CA THR A 43 -7.86 11.79 -8.38
C THR A 43 -8.29 10.91 -9.55
N GLY A 44 -7.59 9.79 -9.79
CA GLY A 44 -7.88 8.85 -10.85
C GLY A 44 -6.85 7.72 -10.91
N LEU A 45 -6.88 6.91 -11.97
CA LEU A 45 -6.13 5.66 -12.06
C LEU A 45 -4.74 5.77 -12.70
N SER A 46 -4.38 6.94 -13.24
CA SER A 46 -3.13 7.12 -13.97
C SER A 46 -2.05 7.80 -13.12
N PRO A 47 -1.04 7.09 -12.61
CA PRO A 47 0.03 7.72 -11.85
C PRO A 47 0.80 8.81 -12.61
N ALA A 48 0.69 8.83 -13.95
CA ALA A 48 1.34 9.85 -14.76
C ALA A 48 0.57 11.20 -14.77
N ARG A 49 -0.75 11.16 -14.64
CA ARG A 49 -1.64 12.33 -14.78
C ARG A 49 -2.32 12.71 -13.48
N ASP A 50 -2.71 11.71 -12.70
CA ASP A 50 -3.54 11.89 -11.53
C ASP A 50 -2.70 12.15 -10.27
N ARG A 51 -3.32 12.73 -9.25
CA ARG A 51 -2.65 13.13 -8.00
C ARG A 51 -2.95 12.13 -6.89
N LEU A 52 -1.97 11.84 -6.06
CA LEU A 52 -2.14 11.15 -4.79
C LEU A 52 -2.77 12.14 -3.79
N LEU A 53 -3.86 11.75 -3.15
CA LEU A 53 -4.65 12.58 -2.25
C LEU A 53 -4.48 12.22 -0.77
N SER A 54 -4.48 10.93 -0.47
CA SER A 54 -4.24 10.43 0.88
C SER A 54 -3.59 9.06 0.83
N VAL A 55 -2.96 8.70 1.93
CA VAL A 55 -2.37 7.37 2.15
C VAL A 55 -2.62 6.97 3.58
N ALA A 56 -2.96 5.70 3.78
CA ALA A 56 -3.06 5.06 5.08
C ALA A 56 -2.14 3.85 5.16
N ALA A 57 -1.61 3.61 6.35
CA ALA A 57 -0.84 2.42 6.67
C ALA A 57 -1.24 1.90 8.06
N VAL A 58 -1.60 0.63 8.13
CA VAL A 58 -2.03 -0.05 9.34
C VAL A 58 -1.06 -1.19 9.65
N THR A 59 -0.64 -1.31 10.90
CA THR A 59 0.22 -2.42 11.34
C THR A 59 -0.63 -3.64 11.69
N LEU A 60 -0.24 -4.79 11.13
CA LEU A 60 -0.62 -6.11 11.63
C LEU A 60 0.64 -6.74 12.20
N ALA A 61 0.66 -6.96 13.51
CA ALA A 61 1.82 -7.51 14.21
C ALA A 61 1.41 -8.57 15.22
N SER A 62 2.17 -9.65 15.30
CA SER A 62 1.91 -10.73 16.25
C SER A 62 0.46 -11.23 16.21
N ALA A 63 -0.09 -11.40 15.00
CA ALA A 63 -1.48 -11.78 14.74
C ALA A 63 -2.50 -10.89 15.46
N SER A 64 -2.21 -9.60 15.61
CA SER A 64 -3.07 -8.59 16.19
C SER A 64 -3.03 -7.27 15.41
N LEU A 65 -4.02 -6.43 15.62
CA LEU A 65 -4.12 -5.10 15.02
C LEU A 65 -4.02 -4.04 16.11
N PRO A 66 -2.81 -3.57 16.46
CA PRO A 66 -2.64 -2.54 17.48
C PRO A 66 -3.20 -1.20 16.96
N VAL A 67 -4.30 -0.75 17.54
CA VAL A 67 -5.02 0.46 17.09
C VAL A 67 -4.14 1.72 17.10
N ALA A 68 -3.17 1.80 18.00
CA ALA A 68 -2.24 2.92 18.07
C ALA A 68 -1.16 2.89 16.96
N GLU A 69 -0.97 1.74 16.30
CA GLU A 69 0.04 1.57 15.26
C GLU A 69 -0.58 1.72 13.86
N GLN A 70 -0.99 2.93 13.56
CA GLN A 70 -1.47 3.34 12.25
C GLN A 70 -0.89 4.70 11.87
N TRP A 71 -0.80 4.94 10.58
CA TRP A 71 -0.36 6.19 10.00
C TRP A 71 -1.35 6.60 8.91
N TYR A 72 -1.73 7.87 8.88
CA TYR A 72 -2.61 8.43 7.85
C TYR A 72 -2.20 9.86 7.54
N ALA A 73 -2.22 10.22 6.28
CA ALA A 73 -2.06 11.59 5.85
C ALA A 73 -2.92 11.89 4.61
N THR A 74 -3.52 13.08 4.60
CA THR A 74 -3.91 13.78 3.38
C THR A 74 -2.73 14.57 2.87
N LEU A 75 -2.63 14.75 1.55
CA LEU A 75 -1.49 15.38 0.91
C LEU A 75 -1.87 16.76 0.41
N SER A 76 -1.25 17.79 0.99
CA SER A 76 -1.44 19.17 0.54
C SER A 76 -0.92 19.37 -0.88
N PRO A 77 -1.65 20.10 -1.74
CA PRO A 77 -1.14 20.49 -3.05
C PRO A 77 0.10 21.36 -2.89
N THR A 78 1.01 21.29 -3.85
CA THR A 78 2.13 22.23 -3.91
C THR A 78 1.63 23.67 -3.99
N ALA A 79 2.39 24.59 -3.42
CA ALA A 79 2.02 26.02 -3.39
C ALA A 79 1.64 26.52 -4.81
N GLY A 80 0.48 27.13 -4.93
CA GLY A 80 -0.08 27.62 -6.20
C GLY A 80 -1.06 26.66 -6.91
N ALA A 81 -1.10 25.36 -6.55
CA ALA A 81 -1.97 24.38 -7.19
C ALA A 81 -3.34 24.19 -6.51
N ALA A 82 -3.68 25.00 -5.50
CA ALA A 82 -4.95 24.85 -4.75
C ALA A 82 -6.19 25.10 -5.64
N GLY A 83 -6.11 26.02 -6.60
CA GLY A 83 -7.21 26.29 -7.54
C GLY A 83 -7.42 25.17 -8.56
N GLU A 84 -6.35 24.51 -8.98
CA GLU A 84 -6.39 23.35 -9.88
C GLU A 84 -6.95 22.12 -9.17
N LEU A 85 -6.67 21.98 -7.86
CA LEU A 85 -7.13 20.84 -7.07
C LEU A 85 -8.64 20.65 -7.11
N ALA A 86 -9.41 21.74 -7.01
CA ALA A 86 -10.87 21.68 -7.03
C ALA A 86 -11.40 21.17 -8.38
N GLN A 87 -10.69 21.46 -9.48
CA GLN A 87 -11.01 20.95 -10.82
C GLN A 87 -10.56 19.50 -10.98
N ASP A 88 -9.37 19.15 -10.48
CA ASP A 88 -8.80 17.80 -10.57
C ASP A 88 -9.60 16.79 -9.73
N LEU A 89 -10.18 17.20 -8.61
CA LEU A 89 -10.98 16.33 -7.77
C LEU A 89 -12.27 15.86 -8.46
N GLY A 90 -12.95 16.74 -9.22
CA GLY A 90 -14.14 16.39 -9.97
C GLY A 90 -15.11 15.50 -9.18
N ASP A 91 -15.63 14.45 -9.83
CA ASP A 91 -16.53 13.48 -9.20
C ASP A 91 -15.84 12.53 -8.21
N SER A 92 -14.50 12.49 -8.17
CA SER A 92 -13.77 11.61 -7.24
C SER A 92 -14.03 11.96 -5.77
N VAL A 93 -14.35 13.22 -5.47
CA VAL A 93 -14.80 13.66 -4.12
C VAL A 93 -15.98 12.85 -3.62
N LEU A 94 -16.90 12.46 -4.51
CA LEU A 94 -18.07 11.66 -4.16
C LEU A 94 -17.69 10.25 -3.75
N ILE A 95 -16.53 9.78 -4.19
CA ILE A 95 -16.01 8.44 -3.91
C ILE A 95 -15.24 8.44 -2.59
N HIS A 96 -14.16 9.23 -2.48
CA HIS A 96 -13.25 9.20 -1.32
C HIS A 96 -13.55 10.29 -0.28
N ARG A 97 -14.53 11.19 -0.52
CA ARG A 97 -15.00 12.25 0.39
C ARG A 97 -13.94 13.25 0.88
N LEU A 98 -12.78 13.28 0.25
CA LEU A 98 -11.72 14.22 0.54
C LEU A 98 -12.06 15.58 -0.08
N THR A 99 -12.51 16.50 0.75
CA THR A 99 -12.81 17.87 0.30
C THR A 99 -11.54 18.68 0.07
N PRO A 100 -11.57 19.73 -0.77
CA PRO A 100 -10.42 20.62 -0.96
C PRO A 100 -9.87 21.19 0.35
N GLY A 101 -10.74 21.47 1.33
CA GLY A 101 -10.34 21.98 2.65
C GLY A 101 -9.54 20.96 3.47
N LEU A 102 -9.94 19.68 3.47
CA LEU A 102 -9.21 18.61 4.14
C LEU A 102 -7.83 18.39 3.53
N ILE A 103 -7.76 18.42 2.20
CA ILE A 103 -6.52 18.24 1.46
C ILE A 103 -5.58 19.44 1.67
N ALA A 104 -6.08 20.66 1.65
CA ALA A 104 -5.29 21.88 1.84
C ALA A 104 -4.58 21.92 3.21
N GLY A 105 -5.20 21.35 4.25
CA GLY A 105 -4.61 21.21 5.59
C GLY A 105 -3.70 19.99 5.76
N GLY A 106 -3.48 19.20 4.71
CA GLY A 106 -2.69 17.99 4.75
C GLY A 106 -1.19 18.23 4.87
N MET A 107 -0.44 17.14 4.96
CA MET A 107 1.03 17.17 4.98
C MET A 107 1.59 17.58 3.61
N THR A 108 2.75 18.21 3.61
CA THR A 108 3.53 18.33 2.38
C THR A 108 3.94 16.94 1.90
N LEU A 109 4.16 16.80 0.59
CA LEU A 109 4.54 15.52 0.01
C LEU A 109 5.84 14.96 0.63
N ARG A 110 6.80 15.86 0.93
CA ARG A 110 8.07 15.48 1.55
C ARG A 110 7.87 14.94 2.98
N GLU A 111 7.14 15.67 3.82
CA GLU A 111 6.82 15.25 5.19
C GLU A 111 6.06 13.92 5.21
N ALA A 112 5.09 13.74 4.31
CA ALA A 112 4.31 12.51 4.22
C ALA A 112 5.22 11.32 3.85
N ILE A 113 6.09 11.45 2.86
CA ILE A 113 7.04 10.39 2.49
C ILE A 113 8.01 10.09 3.63
N GLU A 114 8.56 11.11 4.30
CA GLU A 114 9.47 10.92 5.44
C GLU A 114 8.82 10.18 6.60
N THR A 115 7.67 10.67 7.05
CA THR A 115 6.96 10.07 8.21
C THR A 115 6.42 8.69 7.89
N MET A 116 5.91 8.47 6.69
CA MET A 116 5.47 7.16 6.21
C MET A 116 6.64 6.16 6.15
N CYS A 117 7.78 6.56 5.60
CA CYS A 117 8.97 5.69 5.54
C CYS A 117 9.47 5.30 6.92
N ARG A 118 9.46 6.22 7.88
CA ARG A 118 9.81 5.92 9.29
C ARG A 118 8.81 4.98 9.94
N PHE A 119 7.51 5.14 9.64
CA PHE A 119 6.45 4.26 10.14
C PHE A 119 6.56 2.85 9.56
N VAL A 120 6.70 2.72 8.25
CA VAL A 120 6.79 1.42 7.56
C VAL A 120 8.09 0.70 7.91
N GLY A 121 9.21 1.42 7.90
CA GLY A 121 10.53 0.83 8.08
C GLY A 121 10.83 -0.20 7.00
N ASP A 122 11.41 -1.32 7.41
CA ASP A 122 11.76 -2.46 6.56
C ASP A 122 10.69 -3.56 6.50
N ALA A 123 9.50 -3.31 7.08
CA ALA A 123 8.40 -4.26 7.06
C ALA A 123 7.90 -4.51 5.61
N PRO A 124 7.45 -5.72 5.31
CA PRO A 124 6.75 -5.99 4.05
C PRO A 124 5.42 -5.24 3.99
N VAL A 125 5.09 -4.74 2.80
CA VAL A 125 3.87 -3.97 2.55
C VAL A 125 2.87 -4.82 1.76
N LEU A 126 1.62 -4.81 2.19
CA LEU A 126 0.51 -5.47 1.52
C LEU A 126 -0.52 -4.45 1.09
N ALA A 127 -1.03 -4.57 -0.13
CA ALA A 127 -2.13 -3.76 -0.63
C ALA A 127 -2.97 -4.56 -1.63
N PHE A 128 -4.25 -4.18 -1.77
CA PHE A 128 -5.07 -4.63 -2.89
C PHE A 128 -4.68 -3.87 -4.15
N HIS A 129 -4.40 -4.61 -5.23
CA HIS A 129 -3.88 -4.00 -6.46
C HIS A 129 -2.62 -3.14 -6.22
N HIS A 130 -1.70 -3.66 -5.39
CA HIS A 130 -0.49 -2.96 -4.95
C HIS A 130 0.28 -2.23 -6.05
N GLY A 131 0.09 -2.61 -7.31
CA GLY A 131 0.72 -1.97 -8.45
C GLY A 131 0.34 -0.50 -8.58
N HIS A 132 -0.91 -0.16 -8.25
CA HIS A 132 -1.43 1.20 -8.23
C HIS A 132 -0.73 2.04 -7.15
N ASP A 133 -0.86 1.64 -5.88
CA ASP A 133 -0.25 2.34 -4.75
C ASP A 133 1.25 2.51 -4.91
N ARG A 134 1.93 1.43 -5.30
CA ARG A 134 3.38 1.44 -5.55
C ARG A 134 3.76 2.46 -6.62
N ALA A 135 2.98 2.59 -7.69
CA ALA A 135 3.29 3.52 -8.78
C ALA A 135 3.10 4.98 -8.33
N PHE A 136 1.99 5.28 -7.64
CA PHE A 136 1.73 6.61 -7.09
C PHE A 136 2.75 7.01 -6.04
N LEU A 137 3.05 6.13 -5.08
CA LEU A 137 4.02 6.40 -4.01
C LEU A 137 5.44 6.55 -4.52
N ASN A 138 5.87 5.75 -5.50
CA ASN A 138 7.18 5.94 -6.12
C ASN A 138 7.28 7.26 -6.91
N ARG A 139 6.19 7.70 -7.55
CA ARG A 139 6.15 9.03 -8.16
C ARG A 139 6.23 10.11 -7.09
N ALA A 140 5.45 9.99 -6.02
CA ALA A 140 5.44 10.91 -4.89
C ALA A 140 6.82 11.02 -4.24
N ALA A 141 7.51 9.90 -4.00
CA ALA A 141 8.88 9.90 -3.48
C ALA A 141 9.85 10.67 -4.40
N ARG A 142 9.79 10.43 -5.72
CA ARG A 142 10.62 11.18 -6.68
C ARG A 142 10.30 12.68 -6.70
N GLN A 143 9.03 13.06 -6.64
CA GLN A 143 8.60 14.46 -6.58
C GLN A 143 9.06 15.15 -5.28
N ALA A 144 9.15 14.40 -4.19
CA ALA A 144 9.71 14.84 -2.92
C ALA A 144 11.25 14.88 -2.90
N GLY A 145 11.91 14.46 -3.98
CA GLY A 145 13.37 14.46 -4.10
C GLY A 145 14.05 13.17 -3.62
N PHE A 146 13.31 12.12 -3.32
CA PHE A 146 13.84 10.83 -2.86
C PHE A 146 14.00 9.80 -3.99
N VAL A 147 14.75 8.73 -3.69
CA VAL A 147 14.81 7.54 -4.54
C VAL A 147 13.51 6.72 -4.48
N HIS A 148 13.44 5.66 -5.28
CA HIS A 148 12.31 4.72 -5.19
C HIS A 148 12.22 4.06 -3.81
N LEU A 149 10.97 3.86 -3.34
CA LEU A 149 10.67 3.13 -2.12
C LEU A 149 11.11 1.66 -2.25
N PRO A 150 11.97 1.14 -1.37
CA PRO A 150 12.59 -0.17 -1.54
C PRO A 150 11.72 -1.31 -1.02
N TRP A 151 10.50 -1.04 -0.59
CA TRP A 151 9.63 -1.99 0.08
C TRP A 151 9.36 -3.24 -0.75
N HIS A 152 9.22 -4.38 -0.07
CA HIS A 152 8.71 -5.59 -0.67
C HIS A 152 7.18 -5.57 -0.64
N TRP A 153 6.57 -5.59 -1.82
CA TRP A 153 5.12 -5.48 -1.99
C TRP A 153 4.49 -6.85 -2.22
N TRP A 154 3.41 -7.10 -1.49
CA TRP A 154 2.57 -8.26 -1.63
C TRP A 154 1.19 -7.90 -2.14
N GLU A 155 0.69 -8.67 -3.10
CA GLU A 155 -0.69 -8.56 -3.55
C GLU A 155 -1.58 -9.31 -2.56
N VAL A 156 -2.50 -8.58 -1.91
CA VAL A 156 -3.41 -9.15 -0.91
C VAL A 156 -4.29 -10.22 -1.52
N SER A 157 -4.80 -10.04 -2.74
CA SER A 157 -5.62 -11.03 -3.43
C SER A 157 -4.91 -12.37 -3.65
N ASP A 158 -3.59 -12.39 -3.78
CA ASP A 158 -2.82 -13.64 -3.86
C ASP A 158 -2.74 -14.34 -2.50
N VAL A 159 -2.48 -13.56 -1.43
CA VAL A 159 -2.41 -14.07 -0.06
C VAL A 159 -3.75 -14.68 0.36
N LEU A 160 -4.85 -13.97 0.08
CA LEU A 160 -6.21 -14.47 0.35
C LEU A 160 -6.53 -15.71 -0.48
N ALA A 161 -6.15 -15.74 -1.75
CA ALA A 161 -6.36 -16.89 -2.62
C ALA A 161 -5.65 -18.15 -2.11
N LEU A 162 -4.47 -18.02 -1.52
CA LEU A 162 -3.76 -19.12 -0.87
C LEU A 162 -4.44 -19.56 0.42
N ALA A 163 -4.90 -18.61 1.24
CA ALA A 163 -5.57 -18.90 2.50
C ALA A 163 -6.93 -19.63 2.31
N TRP A 164 -7.66 -19.28 1.25
CA TRP A 164 -8.96 -19.87 0.87
C TRP A 164 -8.90 -20.66 -0.44
N GLN A 165 -7.82 -21.39 -0.66
CA GLN A 165 -7.69 -22.26 -1.82
C GLN A 165 -8.79 -23.32 -1.81
N GLY A 166 -9.47 -23.47 -2.95
CA GLY A 166 -10.63 -24.36 -3.11
C GLY A 166 -11.99 -23.63 -3.00
N SER A 167 -12.03 -22.34 -2.70
CA SER A 167 -13.26 -21.55 -2.81
C SER A 167 -13.58 -21.29 -4.29
N ASP A 168 -14.81 -21.60 -4.70
CA ASP A 168 -15.31 -21.37 -6.05
C ASP A 168 -16.75 -20.86 -5.99
N PRO A 169 -17.12 -19.72 -6.61
CA PRO A 169 -16.20 -18.82 -7.30
C PRO A 169 -15.29 -18.05 -6.33
N ARG A 170 -14.06 -17.75 -6.79
CA ARG A 170 -13.14 -16.92 -6.03
C ARG A 170 -13.59 -15.47 -6.02
N PRO A 171 -13.68 -14.81 -4.84
CA PRO A 171 -14.02 -13.40 -4.77
C PRO A 171 -13.06 -12.53 -5.58
N GLN A 172 -13.60 -11.51 -6.25
CA GLN A 172 -12.83 -10.55 -7.03
C GLN A 172 -12.91 -9.16 -6.39
N GLY A 173 -11.75 -8.55 -6.11
CA GLY A 173 -11.67 -7.25 -5.44
C GLY A 173 -11.95 -7.29 -3.94
N LEU A 174 -11.70 -6.16 -3.29
CA LEU A 174 -11.79 -6.03 -1.84
C LEU A 174 -13.23 -6.28 -1.35
N ASP A 175 -14.23 -5.67 -1.97
CA ASP A 175 -15.63 -5.79 -1.54
C ASP A 175 -16.13 -7.24 -1.53
N ALA A 176 -15.82 -8.00 -2.58
CA ALA A 176 -16.21 -9.39 -2.66
C ALA A 176 -15.54 -10.26 -1.59
N TRP A 177 -14.27 -9.98 -1.26
CA TRP A 177 -13.58 -10.67 -0.17
C TRP A 177 -14.14 -10.31 1.19
N LEU A 178 -14.46 -9.03 1.44
CA LEU A 178 -15.07 -8.56 2.69
C LEU A 178 -16.41 -9.23 2.91
N ALA A 179 -17.26 -9.22 1.90
CA ALA A 179 -18.57 -9.89 1.94
C ALA A 179 -18.44 -11.40 2.18
N ALA A 180 -17.57 -12.09 1.43
CA ALA A 180 -17.36 -13.54 1.54
C ALA A 180 -16.82 -13.95 2.92
N GLN A 181 -16.07 -13.06 3.59
CA GLN A 181 -15.49 -13.34 4.90
C GLN A 181 -16.26 -12.72 6.07
N GLY A 182 -17.38 -12.05 5.79
CA GLY A 182 -18.20 -11.39 6.82
C GLY A 182 -17.41 -10.31 7.59
N VAL A 183 -16.58 -9.55 6.90
CA VAL A 183 -15.86 -8.41 7.48
C VAL A 183 -16.69 -7.17 7.24
N PRO A 184 -17.23 -6.54 8.31
CA PRO A 184 -17.99 -5.31 8.17
C PRO A 184 -17.08 -4.14 7.81
N VAL A 185 -17.58 -3.24 6.97
CA VAL A 185 -16.91 -1.96 6.64
C VAL A 185 -17.92 -0.84 6.82
N LEU A 186 -17.52 0.22 7.50
CA LEU A 186 -18.38 1.38 7.74
C LEU A 186 -18.40 2.30 6.50
N GLU A 187 -17.24 2.57 5.93
CA GLU A 187 -17.08 3.40 4.75
C GLU A 187 -16.10 2.74 3.78
N ARG A 188 -16.42 2.76 2.49
CA ARG A 188 -15.53 2.32 1.41
C ARG A 188 -14.94 3.53 0.72
N HIS A 189 -13.80 3.33 0.06
CA HIS A 189 -13.08 4.39 -0.65
C HIS A 189 -12.59 5.52 0.25
N HIS A 190 -12.17 5.13 1.45
CA HIS A 190 -11.39 5.97 2.35
C HIS A 190 -10.14 5.16 2.72
N ALA A 191 -8.96 5.66 2.40
CA ALA A 191 -7.71 4.90 2.51
C ALA A 191 -7.53 4.23 3.88
N GLN A 192 -7.88 4.92 4.97
CA GLN A 192 -7.74 4.37 6.32
C GLN A 192 -8.71 3.21 6.57
N GLU A 193 -9.97 3.35 6.17
CA GLU A 193 -11.00 2.30 6.35
C GLU A 193 -10.68 1.08 5.48
N ASP A 194 -10.22 1.28 4.25
CA ASP A 194 -9.87 0.20 3.33
C ASP A 194 -8.60 -0.53 3.77
N ALA A 195 -7.61 0.18 4.32
CA ALA A 195 -6.44 -0.44 4.95
C ALA A 195 -6.83 -1.27 6.18
N TRP A 196 -7.73 -0.77 7.06
CA TRP A 196 -8.25 -1.52 8.21
C TRP A 196 -9.05 -2.76 7.79
N ALA A 197 -9.95 -2.62 6.83
CA ALA A 197 -10.75 -3.73 6.29
C ALA A 197 -9.84 -4.83 5.70
N THR A 198 -8.83 -4.42 4.96
CA THR A 198 -7.82 -5.33 4.41
C THR A 198 -7.00 -6.01 5.52
N ALA A 199 -6.63 -5.28 6.56
CA ALA A 199 -5.92 -5.82 7.72
C ALA A 199 -6.75 -6.88 8.46
N LEU A 200 -8.06 -6.67 8.61
CA LEU A 200 -8.98 -7.66 9.18
C LEU A 200 -9.08 -8.94 8.32
N LEU A 201 -9.08 -8.82 7.00
CA LEU A 201 -9.01 -10.00 6.12
C LEU A 201 -7.71 -10.77 6.32
N LEU A 202 -6.58 -10.07 6.41
CA LEU A 202 -5.27 -10.70 6.61
C LEU A 202 -5.16 -11.34 8.00
N LEU A 203 -5.72 -10.72 9.03
CA LEU A 203 -5.80 -11.31 10.37
C LEU A 203 -6.52 -12.67 10.36
N LYS A 204 -7.56 -12.82 9.51
CA LYS A 204 -8.26 -14.11 9.29
C LYS A 204 -7.47 -15.07 8.39
N ALA A 205 -6.68 -14.54 7.46
CA ALA A 205 -5.93 -15.32 6.47
C ALA A 205 -4.67 -15.99 7.05
N LEU A 206 -3.88 -15.25 7.85
CA LEU A 206 -2.59 -15.73 8.35
C LEU A 206 -2.68 -17.08 9.09
N PRO A 207 -3.60 -17.31 10.05
CA PRO A 207 -3.73 -18.60 10.71
C PRO A 207 -4.08 -19.74 9.73
N ARG A 208 -4.86 -19.44 8.67
CA ARG A 208 -5.20 -20.41 7.63
C ARG A 208 -3.99 -20.81 6.80
N LEU A 209 -3.14 -19.85 6.46
CA LEU A 209 -1.88 -20.13 5.76
C LEU A 209 -0.97 -21.03 6.60
N VAL A 210 -0.81 -20.71 7.89
CA VAL A 210 -0.02 -21.51 8.83
C VAL A 210 -0.58 -22.94 8.95
N ALA A 211 -1.90 -23.11 9.06
CA ALA A 211 -2.56 -24.42 9.08
C ALA A 211 -2.34 -25.23 7.79
N ARG A 212 -1.96 -24.57 6.70
CA ARG A 212 -1.61 -25.19 5.39
C ARG A 212 -0.10 -25.38 5.22
N GLY A 213 0.69 -25.15 6.26
CA GLY A 213 2.16 -25.27 6.22
C GLY A 213 2.89 -24.07 5.60
N ILE A 214 2.17 -22.96 5.29
CA ILE A 214 2.75 -21.70 4.83
C ILE A 214 2.91 -20.81 6.07
N ASP A 215 3.97 -21.05 6.84
CA ASP A 215 4.14 -20.47 8.18
C ASP A 215 5.24 -19.42 8.27
N THR A 216 6.01 -19.20 7.17
CA THR A 216 7.10 -18.21 7.10
C THR A 216 7.01 -17.33 5.86
N ARG A 217 7.69 -16.17 5.89
CA ARG A 217 7.79 -15.26 4.72
C ARG A 217 8.33 -15.99 3.49
N ALA A 218 9.37 -16.82 3.65
CA ALA A 218 9.98 -17.57 2.55
C ALA A 218 8.97 -18.53 1.91
N LYS A 219 8.23 -19.30 2.72
CA LYS A 219 7.20 -20.21 2.21
C LYS A 219 6.03 -19.47 1.55
N LEU A 220 5.59 -18.34 2.12
CA LEU A 220 4.56 -17.51 1.50
C LEU A 220 5.03 -16.98 0.14
N GLN A 221 6.28 -16.50 0.04
CA GLN A 221 6.86 -16.04 -1.21
C GLN A 221 6.87 -17.17 -2.27
N ALA A 222 7.30 -18.37 -1.90
CA ALA A 222 7.32 -19.52 -2.79
C ALA A 222 5.90 -19.87 -3.29
N ALA A 223 4.92 -19.92 -2.37
CA ALA A 223 3.54 -20.23 -2.71
C ALA A 223 2.88 -19.18 -3.62
N VAL A 224 3.15 -17.88 -3.40
CA VAL A 224 2.68 -16.80 -4.28
C VAL A 224 3.29 -16.92 -5.68
N LEU A 225 4.58 -17.22 -5.78
CA LEU A 225 5.24 -17.41 -7.08
C LEU A 225 4.67 -18.60 -7.84
N GLU A 226 4.41 -19.71 -7.17
CA GLU A 226 3.75 -20.89 -7.75
C GLU A 226 2.33 -20.55 -8.23
N LEU A 227 1.52 -19.90 -7.39
CA LEU A 227 0.17 -19.46 -7.74
C LEU A 227 0.16 -18.60 -9.00
N ARG A 228 1.07 -17.63 -9.10
CA ARG A 228 1.21 -16.75 -10.27
C ARG A 228 1.73 -17.51 -11.49
N GLY A 229 2.58 -18.48 -11.30
CA GLY A 229 3.05 -19.39 -12.37
C GLY A 229 1.88 -20.16 -12.98
N LEU A 230 1.06 -20.79 -12.17
CA LEU A 230 -0.11 -21.55 -12.63
C LEU A 230 -1.11 -20.67 -13.41
N ARG A 231 -1.35 -19.44 -12.98
CA ARG A 231 -2.26 -18.49 -13.67
C ARG A 231 -1.78 -18.11 -15.08
N ARG A 232 -0.47 -18.10 -15.34
CA ARG A 232 0.07 -17.79 -16.68
C ARG A 232 -0.17 -18.89 -17.72
N TRP A 233 -0.45 -20.13 -17.29
CA TRP A 233 -0.71 -21.27 -18.17
C TRP A 233 -2.21 -21.51 -18.40
N GLN A 234 -3.11 -20.75 -17.76
CA GLN A 234 -4.56 -20.89 -17.87
C GLN A 234 -5.21 -19.85 -18.80
N VAL A 235 -4.41 -19.04 -19.52
CA VAL A 235 -4.87 -18.01 -20.45
C VAL A 235 -4.61 -18.42 -21.90
#